data_7007fd9bd5674c1f4a70be5ca3943cfc
#
_entry.id   7007fd9bd5674c1f4a70be5ca3943cfc
#
_cell.length_a   1.000
_cell.length_b   1.000
_cell.length_c   1.000
_cell.angle_alpha   90.00
_cell.angle_beta   90.00
_cell.angle_gamma   90.00
#
_symmetry.space_group_name_H-M   'P 1'
#
loop_
_entity.id
_entity.type
_entity.pdbx_description
1 polymer ?
#
loop_
_entity_poly.entity_id
_entity_poly.type
_entity_poly.pdbx_seq_one_letter_code
_entity_poly.pdbx_strand_id
1 'polypeptide(L)'
;MFWSKRKKKKKQYPFIDVNIQDVRNAVITFSDSLSKGVFTTILVNEDNSIDFEQLAHILGGIPTKNFYMSKETFDIFEEEEKEIPVILDSVQRAVDGYVKQFKQPPIITFDPNFRVNYHVLMQEGFLDFRPDIPLYIHKDGMITHIKPSK
;
A
#
# COMPACT_ATOMS: atom_id res chain seq x y z
N MET A 1 -26.92 13.01 -29.71
CA MET A 1 -26.95 12.42 -29.85
C MET A 1 -27.22 11.41 -29.27
N PHE A 2 -27.48 10.81 -29.16
CA PHE A 2 -27.78 9.88 -28.54
C PHE A 2 -26.89 9.03 -28.08
N TRP A 3 -25.81 9.15 -28.29
CA TRP A 3 -24.99 8.25 -27.80
C TRP A 3 -24.86 8.35 -26.36
N SER A 4 -25.32 9.36 -25.75
CA SER A 4 -25.33 9.34 -24.35
C SER A 4 -26.21 8.24 -23.86
N LYS A 5 -27.18 7.77 -24.64
CA LYS A 5 -27.86 6.69 -24.18
C LYS A 5 -27.11 5.51 -24.29
N ARG A 6 -26.10 5.48 -25.05
CA ARG A 6 -25.28 4.38 -25.10
C ARG A 6 -24.33 4.38 -24.03
N LYS A 7 -24.18 5.45 -23.25
CA LYS A 7 -23.37 5.36 -22.11
C LYS A 7 -23.89 4.30 -21.27
N LYS A 8 -23.07 3.36 -20.88
CA LYS A 8 -23.43 2.36 -20.00
C LYS A 8 -23.87 2.97 -18.74
N LYS A 9 -25.01 2.58 -18.20
CA LYS A 9 -25.39 2.96 -16.92
C LYS A 9 -24.41 2.40 -15.98
N LYS A 10 -23.86 3.21 -15.09
CA LYS A 10 -23.02 2.72 -14.04
C LYS A 10 -23.86 1.85 -13.16
N LYS A 11 -23.36 0.66 -12.89
CA LYS A 11 -24.01 -0.20 -11.97
C LYS A 11 -23.97 0.46 -10.60
N GLN A 12 -25.08 0.50 -9.92
CA GLN A 12 -25.13 1.07 -8.59
C GLN A 12 -24.98 -0.04 -7.58
N TYR A 13 -24.11 0.16 -6.62
CA TYR A 13 -23.86 -0.79 -5.56
C TYR A 13 -24.32 -0.21 -4.24
N PRO A 14 -24.88 -1.02 -3.34
CA PRO A 14 -25.26 -0.51 -2.03
C PRO A 14 -24.03 -0.19 -1.21
N PHE A 15 -24.19 0.67 -0.22
CA PHE A 15 -23.15 0.90 0.75
C PHE A 15 -23.26 -0.22 1.80
N ILE A 16 -22.12 -0.77 2.17
CA ILE A 16 -22.07 -1.91 3.07
C ILE A 16 -21.04 -1.67 4.15
N ASP A 17 -21.20 -2.39 5.25
CA ASP A 17 -20.26 -2.34 6.34
C ASP A 17 -19.34 -3.56 6.22
N VAL A 18 -18.06 -3.32 6.08
CA VAL A 18 -17.07 -4.41 5.96
C VAL A 18 -15.91 -4.15 6.92
N ASN A 19 -15.23 -5.19 7.30
CA ASN A 19 -14.03 -5.05 8.12
C ASN A 19 -12.79 -5.14 7.22
N ILE A 20 -11.63 -4.87 7.82
CA ILE A 20 -10.40 -4.84 7.05
C ILE A 20 -10.07 -6.21 6.43
N GLN A 21 -10.45 -7.29 7.10
CA GLN A 21 -10.19 -8.62 6.55
C GLN A 21 -11.01 -8.86 5.29
N ASP A 22 -12.24 -8.36 5.24
CA ASP A 22 -13.06 -8.45 4.04
C ASP A 22 -12.38 -7.73 2.88
N VAL A 23 -11.80 -6.55 3.17
CA VAL A 23 -11.11 -5.78 2.14
C VAL A 23 -9.85 -6.51 1.67
N ARG A 24 -9.10 -7.07 2.61
CA ARG A 24 -7.89 -7.83 2.25
C ARG A 24 -8.24 -9.00 1.34
N ASN A 25 -9.29 -9.73 1.67
CA ASN A 25 -9.71 -10.87 0.85
C ASN A 25 -10.16 -10.42 -0.54
N ALA A 26 -10.87 -9.30 -0.62
CA ALA A 26 -11.32 -8.79 -1.91
C ALA A 26 -10.14 -8.36 -2.78
N VAL A 27 -9.13 -7.74 -2.18
CA VAL A 27 -7.95 -7.33 -2.92
C VAL A 27 -7.20 -8.56 -3.46
N ILE A 28 -7.08 -9.61 -2.66
CA ILE A 28 -6.42 -10.84 -3.09
C ILE A 28 -7.19 -11.45 -4.28
N THR A 29 -8.52 -11.52 -4.17
CA THR A 29 -9.34 -12.06 -5.25
C THR A 29 -9.19 -11.24 -6.53
N PHE A 30 -9.18 -9.91 -6.39
CA PHE A 30 -9.00 -9.03 -7.53
C PHE A 30 -7.63 -9.23 -8.16
N SER A 31 -6.61 -9.31 -7.34
CA SER A 31 -5.23 -9.47 -7.82
C SER A 31 -5.08 -10.77 -8.59
N ASP A 32 -5.71 -11.84 -8.10
CA ASP A 32 -5.63 -13.14 -8.76
C ASP A 32 -6.33 -13.14 -10.11
N SER A 33 -7.26 -12.21 -10.33
CA SER A 33 -8.00 -12.15 -11.59
C SER A 33 -7.38 -11.24 -12.63
N LEU A 34 -6.30 -10.53 -12.27
CA LEU A 34 -5.70 -9.56 -13.19
C LEU A 34 -4.98 -10.25 -14.34
N SER A 35 -5.05 -9.62 -15.50
CA SER A 35 -4.32 -10.10 -16.66
C SER A 35 -2.83 -9.87 -16.44
N LYS A 36 -2.04 -10.68 -17.14
CA LYS A 36 -0.61 -10.55 -17.09
C LYS A 36 -0.19 -9.13 -17.45
N GLY A 37 0.68 -8.55 -16.64
CA GLY A 37 1.17 -7.20 -16.90
C GLY A 37 0.36 -6.10 -16.25
N VAL A 38 -0.78 -6.44 -15.65
CA VAL A 38 -1.59 -5.47 -14.92
C VAL A 38 -1.33 -5.64 -13.44
N PHE A 39 -1.04 -4.54 -12.77
CA PHE A 39 -0.63 -4.59 -11.37
C PHE A 39 -1.77 -4.19 -10.44
N THR A 40 -1.75 -4.75 -9.24
CA THR A 40 -2.75 -4.46 -8.22
C THR A 40 -2.78 -2.97 -7.85
N THR A 41 -1.72 -2.24 -8.13
CA THR A 41 -1.66 -0.81 -7.84
C THR A 41 -2.74 0.00 -8.56
N ILE A 42 -3.41 -0.57 -9.57
CA ILE A 42 -4.52 0.13 -10.21
C ILE A 42 -5.68 0.37 -9.24
N LEU A 43 -5.71 -0.35 -8.12
CA LEU A 43 -6.72 -0.15 -7.09
C LEU A 43 -6.44 1.04 -6.20
N VAL A 44 -5.24 1.63 -6.29
CA VAL A 44 -4.81 2.63 -5.31
C VAL A 44 -4.83 4.01 -5.93
N ASN A 45 -5.58 4.92 -5.32
CA ASN A 45 -5.65 6.31 -5.77
C ASN A 45 -4.40 7.06 -5.31
N GLU A 46 -4.26 8.30 -5.78
CA GLU A 46 -3.06 9.09 -5.46
C GLU A 46 -2.87 9.30 -3.97
N ASP A 47 -3.96 9.38 -3.22
CA ASP A 47 -3.89 9.58 -1.77
C ASP A 47 -3.79 8.26 -1.01
N ASN A 48 -3.52 7.17 -1.71
CA ASN A 48 -3.43 5.80 -1.18
C ASN A 48 -4.77 5.21 -0.77
N SER A 49 -5.89 5.91 -0.99
CA SER A 49 -7.19 5.30 -0.75
C SER A 49 -7.46 4.22 -1.81
N ILE A 50 -8.24 3.23 -1.43
CA ILE A 50 -8.61 2.14 -2.33
C ILE A 50 -9.80 2.56 -3.17
N ASP A 51 -9.72 2.28 -4.47
CA ASP A 51 -10.83 2.55 -5.40
C ASP A 51 -11.81 1.39 -5.31
N PHE A 52 -12.83 1.55 -4.47
CA PHE A 52 -13.77 0.48 -4.22
C PHE A 52 -14.73 0.22 -5.38
N GLU A 53 -14.82 1.13 -6.34
CA GLU A 53 -15.66 0.83 -7.50
C GLU A 53 -15.13 -0.37 -8.27
N GLN A 54 -13.82 -0.57 -8.24
CA GLN A 54 -13.22 -1.72 -8.90
C GLN A 54 -13.39 -3.01 -8.09
N LEU A 55 -13.68 -2.91 -6.79
CA LEU A 55 -13.86 -4.08 -5.93
C LEU A 55 -15.31 -4.36 -5.60
N ALA A 56 -16.23 -3.48 -6.01
CA ALA A 56 -17.61 -3.57 -5.57
C ALA A 56 -18.27 -4.88 -5.96
N HIS A 57 -17.95 -5.42 -7.14
CA HIS A 57 -18.55 -6.67 -7.58
C HIS A 57 -18.05 -7.87 -6.75
N ILE A 58 -16.89 -7.76 -6.15
CA ILE A 58 -16.34 -8.82 -5.30
C ILE A 58 -16.92 -8.69 -3.90
N LEU A 59 -16.97 -7.45 -3.38
CA LEU A 59 -17.46 -7.20 -2.04
C LEU A 59 -18.98 -7.24 -1.93
N GLY A 60 -19.67 -7.01 -3.04
CA GLY A 60 -21.12 -6.91 -3.01
C GLY A 60 -21.62 -5.52 -2.66
N GLY A 61 -20.74 -4.52 -2.69
CA GLY A 61 -21.11 -3.15 -2.38
C GLY A 61 -19.91 -2.27 -2.18
N ILE A 62 -20.18 -1.02 -1.81
CA ILE A 62 -19.15 -0.02 -1.53
C ILE A 62 -19.06 0.17 -0.02
N PRO A 63 -17.89 -0.02 0.58
CA PRO A 63 -17.76 0.16 2.02
C PRO A 63 -18.12 1.57 2.47
N THR A 64 -18.74 1.69 3.63
CA THR A 64 -19.07 2.99 4.20
C THR A 64 -17.86 3.67 4.79
N LYS A 65 -16.79 2.91 5.05
CA LYS A 65 -15.54 3.45 5.56
C LYS A 65 -14.49 3.48 4.47
N ASN A 66 -13.53 4.36 4.60
CA ASN A 66 -12.40 4.40 3.69
C ASN A 66 -11.31 3.46 4.17
N PHE A 67 -10.62 2.87 3.21
CA PHE A 67 -9.45 2.04 3.48
C PHE A 67 -8.33 2.50 2.56
N TYR A 68 -7.11 2.29 3.00
CA TYR A 68 -5.92 2.79 2.31
C TYR A 68 -4.93 1.64 2.11
N MET A 69 -4.15 1.72 1.05
CA MET A 69 -3.22 0.64 0.72
C MET A 69 -1.89 1.20 0.24
N SER A 70 -0.80 0.60 0.70
CA SER A 70 0.52 0.92 0.20
C SER A 70 0.66 0.38 -1.22
N LYS A 71 1.19 1.20 -2.13
CA LYS A 71 1.44 0.78 -3.52
C LYS A 71 2.65 -0.11 -3.60
N GLU A 72 3.56 0.00 -2.64
CA GLU A 72 4.81 -0.75 -2.66
C GLU A 72 4.70 -2.07 -1.90
N THR A 73 3.99 -2.09 -0.77
CA THR A 73 3.92 -3.28 0.06
C THR A 73 2.57 -3.96 0.03
N PHE A 74 1.52 -3.27 -0.46
CA PHE A 74 0.14 -3.75 -0.53
C PHE A 74 -0.51 -3.98 0.84
N ASP A 75 0.09 -3.46 1.91
CA ASP A 75 -0.55 -3.48 3.21
C ASP A 75 -1.75 -2.54 3.21
N ILE A 76 -2.81 -2.94 3.91
CA ILE A 76 -4.07 -2.23 3.93
C ILE A 76 -4.32 -1.67 5.33
N PHE A 77 -4.87 -0.45 5.39
CA PHE A 77 -5.03 0.30 6.62
C PHE A 77 -6.40 0.96 6.69
N GLU A 78 -6.89 1.18 7.89
CA GLU A 78 -8.11 1.94 8.11
C GLU A 78 -7.80 3.43 8.21
N GLU A 79 -8.84 4.24 8.33
CA GLU A 79 -8.72 5.69 8.30
C GLU A 79 -7.75 6.22 9.35
N GLU A 80 -7.74 5.62 10.54
CA GLU A 80 -6.89 6.08 11.63
C GLU A 80 -5.40 5.96 11.30
N GLU A 81 -5.06 5.08 10.36
CA GLU A 81 -3.67 4.83 10.01
C GLU A 81 -3.36 5.22 8.57
N LYS A 82 -4.17 6.10 8.00
CA LYS A 82 -4.04 6.41 6.56
C LYS A 82 -2.71 7.02 6.16
N GLU A 83 -1.95 7.52 7.11
CA GLU A 83 -0.64 8.10 6.80
C GLU A 83 0.43 7.03 6.64
N ILE A 84 0.22 5.85 7.23
CA ILE A 84 1.22 4.80 7.19
C ILE A 84 1.52 4.33 5.76
N PRO A 85 0.52 4.06 4.91
CA PRO A 85 0.85 3.62 3.55
C PRO A 85 1.61 4.66 2.74
N VAL A 86 1.38 5.95 2.99
CA VAL A 86 2.13 7.01 2.32
C VAL A 86 3.60 6.94 2.75
N ILE A 87 3.84 6.76 4.06
CA ILE A 87 5.20 6.64 4.59
C ILE A 87 5.86 5.36 4.05
N LEU A 88 5.13 4.25 4.06
CA LEU A 88 5.66 2.98 3.54
C LEU A 88 6.11 3.13 2.09
N ASP A 89 5.32 3.80 1.27
CA ASP A 89 5.66 3.95 -0.14
C ASP A 89 6.93 4.78 -0.31
N SER A 90 7.05 5.87 0.43
CA SER A 90 8.22 6.73 0.33
C SER A 90 9.48 6.01 0.83
N VAL A 91 9.35 5.31 1.97
CA VAL A 91 10.52 4.65 2.56
C VAL A 91 10.92 3.42 1.75
N GLN A 92 9.95 2.65 1.21
CA GLN A 92 10.30 1.50 0.40
C GLN A 92 11.09 1.93 -0.83
N ARG A 93 10.66 3.01 -1.50
CA ARG A 93 11.39 3.50 -2.66
C ARG A 93 12.80 3.95 -2.27
N ALA A 94 12.92 4.58 -1.10
CA ALA A 94 14.23 5.02 -0.60
C ALA A 94 15.14 3.82 -0.31
N VAL A 95 14.58 2.79 0.34
CA VAL A 95 15.33 1.57 0.64
C VAL A 95 15.79 0.90 -0.65
N ASP A 96 14.89 0.78 -1.63
CA ASP A 96 15.23 0.13 -2.89
C ASP A 96 16.34 0.88 -3.62
N GLY A 97 16.29 2.21 -3.63
CA GLY A 97 17.34 3.02 -4.25
C GLY A 97 18.67 2.88 -3.53
N TYR A 98 18.63 2.85 -2.21
CA TYR A 98 19.84 2.70 -1.41
C TYR A 98 20.49 1.33 -1.66
N VAL A 99 19.68 0.26 -1.64
CA VAL A 99 20.22 -1.09 -1.88
C VAL A 99 20.79 -1.20 -3.27
N LYS A 100 20.14 -0.58 -4.24
CA LYS A 100 20.65 -0.63 -5.62
C LYS A 100 22.02 0.00 -5.73
N GLN A 101 22.25 1.10 -5.02
CA GLN A 101 23.51 1.81 -5.09
C GLN A 101 24.59 1.22 -4.18
N PHE A 102 24.26 0.89 -2.95
CA PHE A 102 25.23 0.49 -1.95
C PHE A 102 25.32 -1.02 -1.71
N LYS A 103 24.40 -1.79 -2.28
CA LYS A 103 24.43 -3.26 -2.23
C LYS A 103 24.29 -3.81 -0.81
N GLN A 104 23.67 -3.05 0.07
CA GLN A 104 23.41 -3.50 1.43
C GLN A 104 22.19 -2.74 1.96
N PRO A 105 21.47 -3.31 2.92
CA PRO A 105 20.27 -2.67 3.43
C PRO A 105 20.61 -1.51 4.36
N PRO A 106 19.82 -0.43 4.35
CA PRO A 106 20.04 0.71 5.25
C PRO A 106 19.40 0.43 6.61
N ILE A 107 20.04 -0.40 7.41
CA ILE A 107 19.52 -0.75 8.74
C ILE A 107 20.43 -0.18 9.82
N ILE A 108 19.85 -0.03 11.01
CA ILE A 108 20.62 0.44 12.16
C ILE A 108 21.50 -0.71 12.62
N THR A 109 22.80 -0.44 12.70
CA THR A 109 23.78 -1.45 13.06
C THR A 109 23.45 -2.09 14.40
N PHE A 110 23.50 -3.43 14.43
CA PHE A 110 23.26 -4.23 15.62
C PHE A 110 21.81 -4.20 16.13
N ASP A 111 20.89 -3.65 15.38
CA ASP A 111 19.49 -3.71 15.77
C ASP A 111 18.94 -5.10 15.46
N PRO A 112 18.43 -5.83 16.46
CA PRO A 112 17.97 -7.21 16.23
C PRO A 112 16.72 -7.28 15.35
N ASN A 113 16.01 -6.17 15.17
CA ASN A 113 14.78 -6.15 14.39
C ASN A 113 14.99 -5.60 12.98
N PHE A 114 16.24 -5.27 12.62
CA PHE A 114 16.58 -4.71 11.29
C PHE A 114 15.82 -3.42 11.02
N ARG A 115 15.84 -2.52 11.99
CA ARG A 115 15.16 -1.25 11.88
C ARG A 115 15.80 -0.38 10.79
N VAL A 116 14.95 0.27 10.00
CA VAL A 116 15.42 1.13 8.92
C VAL A 116 16.20 2.32 9.50
N ASN A 117 17.34 2.60 8.92
CA ASN A 117 18.18 3.72 9.33
C ASN A 117 17.78 4.96 8.52
N TYR A 118 16.87 5.77 9.09
CA TYR A 118 16.39 6.97 8.39
C TYR A 118 17.49 7.99 8.19
N HIS A 119 18.41 8.05 9.16
CA HIS A 119 19.51 9.02 9.06
C HIS A 119 20.33 8.81 7.80
N VAL A 120 20.72 7.55 7.52
CA VAL A 120 21.54 7.29 6.37
C VAL A 120 20.77 7.51 5.07
N LEU A 121 19.47 7.18 5.05
CA LEU A 121 18.64 7.42 3.86
C LEU A 121 18.52 8.91 3.58
N MET A 122 18.37 9.73 4.62
CA MET A 122 18.29 11.17 4.45
C MET A 122 19.65 11.75 4.05
N GLN A 123 20.72 11.28 4.66
CA GLN A 123 22.05 11.77 4.39
C GLN A 123 22.45 11.50 2.93
N GLU A 124 22.08 10.34 2.41
CA GLU A 124 22.42 9.96 1.04
C GLU A 124 21.40 10.46 0.01
N GLY A 125 20.40 11.22 0.45
CA GLY A 125 19.46 11.85 -0.48
C GLY A 125 18.33 10.98 -0.99
N PHE A 126 18.11 9.82 -0.39
CA PHE A 126 17.01 8.94 -0.80
C PHE A 126 15.71 9.26 -0.13
N LEU A 127 15.74 9.97 1.00
CA LEU A 127 14.55 10.30 1.77
C LEU A 127 14.67 11.76 2.20
N ASP A 128 13.59 12.52 2.07
CA ASP A 128 13.63 13.95 2.39
C ASP A 128 12.86 14.32 3.65
N PHE A 129 12.44 13.34 4.42
CA PHE A 129 11.78 13.59 5.69
C PHE A 129 12.12 12.45 6.65
N ARG A 130 11.94 12.68 7.94
CA ARG A 130 12.17 11.63 8.93
C ARG A 130 10.82 11.12 9.40
N PRO A 131 10.46 9.87 9.08
CA PRO A 131 9.20 9.31 9.58
C PRO A 131 9.19 9.29 11.11
N ASP A 132 8.01 9.50 11.69
CA ASP A 132 7.87 9.49 13.14
C ASP A 132 7.46 8.12 13.67
N ILE A 133 7.44 7.11 12.82
CA ILE A 133 7.21 5.73 13.23
C ILE A 133 8.41 4.89 12.81
N PRO A 134 8.73 3.83 13.56
CA PRO A 134 9.80 2.93 13.14
C PRO A 134 9.30 1.99 12.06
N LEU A 135 10.19 1.64 11.14
CA LEU A 135 9.92 0.64 10.11
C LEU A 135 11.05 -0.38 10.13
N TYR A 136 10.76 -1.57 9.68
CA TYR A 136 11.68 -2.71 9.76
C TYR A 136 11.79 -3.35 8.37
N ILE A 137 12.96 -3.92 8.08
CA ILE A 137 13.20 -4.55 6.78
C ILE A 137 13.21 -6.08 6.93
N HIS A 138 12.42 -6.77 6.10
CA HIS A 138 12.43 -8.23 6.03
C HIS A 138 13.58 -8.71 5.16
N LYS A 139 13.87 -10.00 5.21
CA LYS A 139 14.93 -10.59 4.41
C LYS A 139 14.76 -10.37 2.92
N ASP A 140 13.51 -10.25 2.46
CA ASP A 140 13.25 -10.03 1.04
C ASP A 140 13.39 -8.57 0.62
N GLY A 141 13.76 -7.69 1.53
CA GLY A 141 13.91 -6.27 1.23
C GLY A 141 12.65 -5.46 1.39
N MET A 142 11.53 -6.09 1.73
CA MET A 142 10.28 -5.37 1.94
C MET A 142 10.23 -4.82 3.35
N ILE A 143 9.68 -3.61 3.48
CA ILE A 143 9.58 -3.00 4.80
C ILE A 143 8.20 -3.23 5.40
N THR A 144 8.13 -3.10 6.71
CA THR A 144 6.87 -3.27 7.44
C THR A 144 6.86 -2.31 8.63
N HIS A 145 5.65 -1.92 9.03
CA HIS A 145 5.47 -1.11 10.23
C HIS A 145 5.32 -1.99 11.46
N ILE A 146 5.23 -3.29 11.27
CA ILE A 146 5.04 -4.22 12.38
C ILE A 146 6.40 -4.73 12.84
N LYS A 147 6.67 -4.53 14.16
CA LYS A 147 7.94 -4.99 14.72
C LYS A 147 8.01 -6.51 14.63
N PRO A 148 9.11 -7.07 14.09
CA PRO A 148 9.22 -8.51 13.99
C PRO A 148 9.15 -9.17 15.35
N SER A 149 8.43 -10.29 15.44
CA SER A 149 8.40 -11.06 16.68
C SER A 149 9.54 -12.06 16.64
N LYS A 150 10.03 -12.39 17.80
CA LYS A 150 11.13 -13.34 17.92
C LYS A 150 10.67 -14.75 17.94
#